data_4018a1a5538dc97d2f2c4fb68841ac2e
#
_entry.id   4018a1a5538dc97d2f2c4fb68841ac2e
#
_cell.length_a   1.000
_cell.length_b   1.000
_cell.length_c   1.000
_cell.angle_alpha   90.00
_cell.angle_beta   90.00
_cell.angle_gamma   90.00
#
_symmetry.space_group_name_H-M   'P 1'
#
loop_
_entity.id
_entity.type
_entity.pdbx_description
1 polymer ?
#
loop_
_entity_poly.entity_id
_entity_poly.type
_entity_poly.pdbx_seq_one_letter_code
_entity_poly.pdbx_strand_id
1 'polypeptide(L)'
;SLRWSIHSSITALIQQFESIDSEMMRERALDLRDLYNRIFSILDEAAPTFSVGQFSEPVIFVGHELTPSILISIKSDNVLAFATDSGGRTSHASILARAMQVPSVSGLRNISALAHDGDMMIVDGTLGIIILNPNEDDIADYHNKQDKYRQQQRELFTMRQLEPMTRDGKFITLHANIEL
;
A
#
# COMPACT_ATOMS: atom_id res chain seq x y z
N SER A 1 -15.13 -24.27 14.08
CA SER A 1 -15.23 -24.45 12.62
C SER A 1 -13.87 -24.91 12.08
N LEU A 2 -13.86 -25.66 10.98
CA LEU A 2 -12.65 -26.14 10.31
C LEU A 2 -11.64 -25.00 10.07
N ARG A 3 -12.14 -23.86 9.63
CA ARG A 3 -11.35 -22.63 9.38
C ARG A 3 -10.60 -22.15 10.63
N TRP A 4 -11.28 -22.11 11.77
CA TRP A 4 -10.66 -21.73 13.04
C TRP A 4 -9.56 -22.71 13.46
N SER A 5 -9.78 -24.02 13.27
CA SER A 5 -8.80 -25.05 13.60
C SER A 5 -7.55 -24.95 12.73
N ILE A 6 -7.69 -24.73 11.42
CA ILE A 6 -6.57 -24.53 10.49
C ILE A 6 -5.79 -23.27 10.87
N HIS A 7 -6.48 -22.14 11.11
CA HIS A 7 -5.86 -20.88 11.55
C HIS A 7 -5.04 -21.07 12.83
N SER A 8 -5.67 -21.63 13.87
CA SER A 8 -5.03 -21.84 15.16
C SER A 8 -3.79 -22.75 15.07
N SER A 9 -3.87 -23.85 14.30
CA SER A 9 -2.77 -24.79 14.15
C SER A 9 -1.58 -24.21 13.39
N ILE A 10 -1.83 -23.52 12.26
CA ILE A 10 -0.74 -22.96 11.46
C ILE A 10 -0.11 -21.77 12.17
N THR A 11 -0.90 -20.90 12.84
CA THR A 11 -0.37 -19.77 13.61
C THR A 11 0.51 -20.23 14.77
N ALA A 12 0.09 -21.26 15.50
CA ALA A 12 0.90 -21.87 16.56
C ALA A 12 2.23 -22.45 16.03
N LEU A 13 2.19 -23.08 14.87
CA LEU A 13 3.37 -23.63 14.22
C LEU A 13 4.35 -22.51 13.80
N ILE A 14 3.85 -21.45 13.18
CA ILE A 14 4.65 -20.28 12.80
C ILE A 14 5.34 -19.68 14.03
N GLN A 15 4.61 -19.49 15.13
CA GLN A 15 5.18 -18.97 16.38
C GLN A 15 6.28 -19.88 16.95
N GLN A 16 6.12 -21.19 16.85
CA GLN A 16 7.16 -22.16 17.27
C GLN A 16 8.43 -22.01 16.44
N PHE A 17 8.32 -21.90 15.11
CA PHE A 17 9.49 -21.71 14.24
C PHE A 17 10.17 -20.35 14.46
N GLU A 18 9.40 -19.29 14.71
CA GLU A 18 9.93 -17.96 15.01
C GLU A 18 10.63 -17.86 16.37
N SER A 19 10.24 -18.72 17.35
CA SER A 19 10.85 -18.78 18.68
C SER A 19 12.23 -19.46 18.69
N ILE A 20 12.58 -20.18 17.63
CA ILE A 20 13.88 -20.86 17.51
C ILE A 20 14.90 -19.85 16.97
N ASP A 21 16.00 -19.69 17.69
CA ASP A 21 17.09 -18.79 17.26
C ASP A 21 17.96 -19.46 16.18
N SER A 22 17.38 -19.56 14.98
CA SER A 22 18.01 -20.13 13.80
C SER A 22 17.47 -19.44 12.55
N GLU A 23 18.37 -18.96 11.70
CA GLU A 23 18.01 -18.30 10.45
C GLU A 23 17.22 -19.22 9.52
N MET A 24 17.61 -20.50 9.43
CA MET A 24 16.91 -21.52 8.66
C MET A 24 15.45 -21.71 9.15
N MET A 25 15.22 -21.63 10.48
CA MET A 25 13.87 -21.79 11.03
C MET A 25 13.00 -20.54 10.79
N ARG A 26 13.59 -19.37 10.75
CA ARG A 26 12.88 -18.14 10.35
C ARG A 26 12.47 -18.17 8.88
N GLU A 27 13.32 -18.67 7.99
CA GLU A 27 12.94 -18.90 6.58
C GLU A 27 11.77 -19.88 6.46
N ARG A 28 11.77 -20.97 7.23
CA ARG A 28 10.66 -21.92 7.27
C ARG A 28 9.36 -21.32 7.81
N ALA A 29 9.45 -20.36 8.74
CA ALA A 29 8.27 -19.63 9.20
C ALA A 29 7.66 -18.78 8.08
N LEU A 30 8.48 -18.19 7.20
CA LEU A 30 8.00 -17.47 6.01
C LEU A 30 7.31 -18.41 5.01
N ASP A 31 7.88 -19.57 4.73
CA ASP A 31 7.27 -20.60 3.86
C ASP A 31 5.88 -21.02 4.40
N LEU A 32 5.77 -21.19 5.73
CA LEU A 32 4.51 -21.52 6.38
C LEU A 32 3.49 -20.37 6.31
N ARG A 33 3.93 -19.12 6.38
CA ARG A 33 3.06 -17.96 6.17
C ARG A 33 2.51 -17.91 4.74
N ASP A 34 3.35 -18.15 3.76
CA ASP A 34 2.92 -18.20 2.36
C ASP A 34 1.91 -19.31 2.12
N LEU A 35 2.17 -20.51 2.68
CA LEU A 35 1.23 -21.61 2.62
C LEU A 35 -0.10 -21.27 3.30
N TYR A 36 -0.05 -20.66 4.49
CA TYR A 36 -1.22 -20.16 5.21
C TYR A 36 -2.04 -19.21 4.34
N ASN A 37 -1.40 -18.18 3.79
CA ASN A 37 -2.07 -17.17 2.94
C ASN A 37 -2.71 -17.84 1.72
N ARG A 38 -2.03 -18.82 1.10
CA ARG A 38 -2.56 -19.56 -0.06
C ARG A 38 -3.75 -20.44 0.29
N ILE A 39 -3.70 -21.16 1.43
CA ILE A 39 -4.83 -21.98 1.90
C ILE A 39 -6.02 -21.09 2.21
N PHE A 40 -5.82 -19.96 2.90
CA PHE A 40 -6.89 -19.07 3.27
C PHE A 40 -7.46 -18.32 2.06
N SER A 41 -6.65 -17.95 1.06
CA SER A 41 -7.18 -17.39 -0.19
C SER A 41 -8.13 -18.36 -0.90
N ILE A 42 -7.79 -19.66 -0.93
CA ILE A 42 -8.65 -20.71 -1.52
C ILE A 42 -9.93 -20.93 -0.69
N LEU A 43 -9.83 -20.87 0.64
CA LEU A 43 -10.98 -20.99 1.53
C LEU A 43 -11.87 -19.74 1.51
N ASP A 44 -11.31 -18.59 1.15
CA ASP A 44 -12.02 -17.33 0.98
C ASP A 44 -12.63 -17.16 -0.41
N GLU A 45 -12.26 -17.99 -1.38
CA GLU A 45 -12.99 -18.07 -2.67
C GLU A 45 -14.45 -18.48 -2.49
N ALA A 46 -14.84 -19.02 -1.31
CA ALA A 46 -16.23 -19.22 -0.92
C ALA A 46 -16.87 -18.01 -0.21
N ALA A 47 -16.08 -17.04 0.22
CA ALA A 47 -16.55 -15.70 0.57
C ALA A 47 -16.64 -14.88 -0.73
N PRO A 48 -17.57 -13.90 -0.86
CA PRO A 48 -17.65 -13.11 -2.07
C PRO A 48 -16.24 -12.61 -2.37
N THR A 49 -15.63 -13.18 -3.40
CA THR A 49 -14.42 -12.64 -3.99
C THR A 49 -14.76 -11.17 -4.20
N PHE A 50 -14.11 -10.30 -3.44
CA PHE A 50 -13.95 -8.95 -3.89
C PHE A 50 -13.19 -9.10 -5.22
N SER A 51 -13.95 -9.39 -6.27
CA SER A 51 -13.53 -8.96 -7.59
C SER A 51 -13.39 -7.47 -7.40
N VAL A 52 -12.16 -7.02 -7.16
CA VAL A 52 -11.81 -5.63 -7.31
C VAL A 52 -11.99 -5.38 -8.80
N GLY A 53 -13.28 -5.33 -9.20
CA GLY A 53 -13.70 -5.07 -10.56
C GLY A 53 -13.12 -3.73 -10.95
N GLN A 54 -13.03 -3.52 -12.22
CA GLN A 54 -12.71 -2.21 -12.77
C GLN A 54 -13.66 -1.20 -12.13
N PHE A 55 -13.15 -0.39 -11.22
CA PHE A 55 -13.93 0.72 -10.69
C PHE A 55 -14.22 1.68 -11.82
N SER A 56 -15.50 1.96 -12.06
CA SER A 56 -15.94 2.93 -13.08
C SER A 56 -15.69 4.37 -12.64
N GLU A 57 -15.56 4.60 -11.33
CA GLU A 57 -15.39 5.90 -10.72
C GLU A 57 -14.12 5.95 -9.86
N PRO A 58 -13.55 7.14 -9.63
CA PRO A 58 -12.42 7.32 -8.74
C PRO A 58 -12.75 6.90 -7.30
N VAL A 59 -11.96 6.00 -6.72
CA VAL A 59 -12.18 5.44 -5.38
C VAL A 59 -10.91 5.48 -4.52
N ILE A 60 -11.11 5.49 -3.22
CA ILE A 60 -10.08 5.23 -2.22
C ILE A 60 -10.34 3.84 -1.65
N PHE A 61 -9.34 2.96 -1.72
CA PHE A 61 -9.45 1.65 -1.12
C PHE A 61 -9.21 1.74 0.39
N VAL A 62 -10.19 1.24 1.18
CA VAL A 62 -10.08 1.14 2.63
C VAL A 62 -10.17 -0.32 3.03
N GLY A 63 -9.25 -0.78 3.87
CA GLY A 63 -9.24 -2.17 4.29
C GLY A 63 -8.41 -2.42 5.55
N HIS A 64 -8.47 -3.66 6.05
CA HIS A 64 -7.68 -4.01 7.22
C HIS A 64 -6.18 -4.04 6.89
N GLU A 65 -5.80 -4.65 5.78
CA GLU A 65 -4.42 -4.77 5.33
C GLU A 65 -4.36 -4.72 3.81
N LEU A 66 -3.31 -4.12 3.28
CA LEU A 66 -3.01 -4.13 1.86
C LEU A 66 -2.07 -5.29 1.56
N THR A 67 -2.57 -6.30 0.84
CA THR A 67 -1.76 -7.45 0.42
C THR A 67 -1.27 -7.30 -1.02
N PRO A 68 -0.16 -7.94 -1.41
CA PRO A 68 0.29 -7.95 -2.80
C PRO A 68 -0.79 -8.45 -3.77
N SER A 69 -1.58 -9.44 -3.36
CA SER A 69 -2.68 -9.99 -4.17
C SER A 69 -3.77 -8.95 -4.43
N ILE A 70 -4.12 -8.14 -3.44
CA ILE A 70 -5.06 -7.02 -3.58
C ILE A 70 -4.50 -6.00 -4.57
N LEU A 71 -3.23 -5.60 -4.42
CA LEU A 71 -2.58 -4.64 -5.32
C LEU A 71 -2.54 -5.11 -6.78
N ILE A 72 -2.25 -6.40 -7.00
CA ILE A 72 -2.25 -6.99 -8.35
C ILE A 72 -3.67 -7.04 -8.94
N SER A 73 -4.68 -7.31 -8.12
CA SER A 73 -6.08 -7.34 -8.56
C SER A 73 -6.67 -5.95 -8.83
N ILE A 74 -6.15 -4.91 -8.15
CA ILE A 74 -6.52 -3.51 -8.36
C ILE A 74 -5.75 -2.94 -9.58
N LYS A 75 -5.98 -3.47 -10.76
CA LYS A 75 -5.49 -2.87 -12.02
C LYS A 75 -6.44 -1.76 -12.49
N SER A 76 -6.75 -0.81 -11.65
CA SER A 76 -7.64 0.29 -12.03
C SER A 76 -6.92 1.62 -11.85
N ASP A 77 -6.83 2.40 -12.93
CA ASP A 77 -6.37 3.79 -12.90
C ASP A 77 -7.27 4.67 -12.01
N ASN A 78 -8.41 4.12 -11.58
CA ASN A 78 -9.38 4.80 -10.74
C ASN A 78 -9.14 4.66 -9.24
N VAL A 79 -8.13 3.89 -8.80
CA VAL A 79 -7.77 3.85 -7.37
C VAL A 79 -6.84 5.01 -7.05
N LEU A 80 -7.37 6.00 -6.35
CA LEU A 80 -6.68 7.25 -6.03
C LEU A 80 -5.76 7.13 -4.81
N ALA A 81 -6.08 6.27 -3.85
CA ALA A 81 -5.29 6.10 -2.63
C ALA A 81 -5.65 4.79 -1.90
N PHE A 82 -4.78 4.42 -0.95
CA PHE A 82 -4.98 3.30 -0.03
C PHE A 82 -4.97 3.77 1.43
N ALA A 83 -5.90 3.26 2.24
CA ALA A 83 -5.98 3.49 3.67
C ALA A 83 -6.16 2.16 4.41
N THR A 84 -5.26 1.80 5.34
CA THR A 84 -5.34 0.50 6.02
C THR A 84 -5.15 0.58 7.53
N ASP A 85 -5.85 -0.31 8.24
CA ASP A 85 -5.74 -0.43 9.70
C ASP A 85 -4.35 -0.90 10.12
N SER A 86 -3.86 -1.93 9.43
CA SER A 86 -2.57 -2.58 9.66
C SER A 86 -1.56 -2.23 8.58
N GLY A 87 -0.31 -2.56 8.82
CA GLY A 87 0.79 -2.36 7.89
C GLY A 87 1.81 -1.34 8.36
N GLY A 88 2.96 -1.34 7.70
CA GLY A 88 4.06 -0.44 8.01
C GLY A 88 4.77 0.04 6.74
N ARG A 89 5.63 1.05 6.89
CA ARG A 89 6.36 1.69 5.77
C ARG A 89 7.25 0.73 4.98
N THR A 90 7.67 -0.36 5.59
CA THR A 90 8.56 -1.38 5.02
C THR A 90 7.82 -2.64 4.55
N SER A 91 6.49 -2.68 4.64
CA SER A 91 5.74 -3.83 4.13
C SER A 91 5.86 -3.91 2.59
N HIS A 92 5.87 -5.12 2.06
CA HIS A 92 5.91 -5.34 0.60
C HIS A 92 4.81 -4.57 -0.14
N ALA A 93 3.61 -4.51 0.44
CA ALA A 93 2.50 -3.76 -0.11
C ALA A 93 2.75 -2.25 -0.14
N SER A 94 3.37 -1.68 0.90
CA SER A 94 3.74 -0.25 0.93
C SER A 94 4.81 0.09 -0.11
N ILE A 95 5.74 -0.83 -0.36
CA ILE A 95 6.76 -0.67 -1.41
C ILE A 95 6.09 -0.68 -2.79
N LEU A 96 5.18 -1.63 -3.04
CA LEU A 96 4.45 -1.73 -4.30
C LEU A 96 3.52 -0.51 -4.53
N ALA A 97 2.77 -0.08 -3.52
CA ALA A 97 1.92 1.12 -3.63
C ALA A 97 2.75 2.37 -3.98
N ARG A 98 3.95 2.50 -3.41
CA ARG A 98 4.88 3.58 -3.75
C ARG A 98 5.40 3.46 -5.18
N ALA A 99 5.72 2.26 -5.65
CA ALA A 99 6.13 2.03 -7.03
C ALA A 99 5.01 2.37 -8.03
N MET A 100 3.75 2.16 -7.64
CA MET A 100 2.57 2.57 -8.41
C MET A 100 2.29 4.08 -8.31
N GLN A 101 3.03 4.83 -7.51
CA GLN A 101 2.82 6.27 -7.24
C GLN A 101 1.43 6.61 -6.67
N VAL A 102 0.79 5.66 -6.01
CA VAL A 102 -0.51 5.86 -5.37
C VAL A 102 -0.30 6.21 -3.90
N PRO A 103 -0.87 7.33 -3.39
CA PRO A 103 -0.81 7.71 -1.99
C PRO A 103 -1.32 6.58 -1.09
N SER A 104 -0.59 6.27 -0.02
CA SER A 104 -1.00 5.23 0.92
C SER A 104 -0.71 5.62 2.37
N VAL A 105 -1.66 5.35 3.26
CA VAL A 105 -1.52 5.53 4.70
C VAL A 105 -1.90 4.23 5.39
N SER A 106 -0.98 3.68 6.18
CA SER A 106 -1.14 2.40 6.88
C SER A 106 -0.98 2.59 8.39
N GLY A 107 -1.48 1.63 9.18
CA GLY A 107 -1.37 1.67 10.63
C GLY A 107 -2.42 2.55 11.31
N LEU A 108 -3.55 2.78 10.66
CA LEU A 108 -4.64 3.62 11.15
C LEU A 108 -5.50 2.94 12.23
N ARG A 109 -5.28 1.67 12.50
CA ARG A 109 -5.90 0.83 13.53
C ARG A 109 -7.35 0.43 13.25
N ASN A 110 -8.23 1.34 12.89
CA ASN A 110 -9.68 1.10 12.78
C ASN A 110 -10.37 1.89 11.65
N ILE A 111 -9.64 2.32 10.65
CA ILE A 111 -10.23 3.07 9.53
C ILE A 111 -11.28 2.23 8.78
N SER A 112 -11.06 0.91 8.67
CA SER A 112 -11.99 0.00 8.02
C SER A 112 -13.34 -0.14 8.73
N ALA A 113 -13.39 0.18 10.03
CA ALA A 113 -14.63 0.19 10.81
C ALA A 113 -15.32 1.56 10.82
N LEU A 114 -14.60 2.63 10.51
CA LEU A 114 -15.09 4.01 10.55
C LEU A 114 -15.58 4.51 9.19
N ALA A 115 -14.94 4.07 8.12
CA ALA A 115 -15.28 4.48 6.76
C ALA A 115 -16.38 3.58 6.16
N HIS A 116 -17.30 4.18 5.43
CA HIS A 116 -18.39 3.49 4.73
C HIS A 116 -18.31 3.78 3.24
N ASP A 117 -18.90 2.90 2.45
CA ASP A 117 -18.98 3.09 1.01
C ASP A 117 -19.73 4.40 0.67
N GLY A 118 -19.09 5.23 -0.14
CA GLY A 118 -19.62 6.55 -0.52
C GLY A 118 -19.12 7.71 0.36
N ASP A 119 -18.42 7.43 1.44
CA ASP A 119 -17.78 8.49 2.23
C ASP A 119 -16.72 9.23 1.43
N MET A 120 -16.66 10.55 1.58
CA MET A 120 -15.56 11.37 1.05
C MET A 120 -14.35 11.28 1.99
N MET A 121 -13.16 11.15 1.40
CA MET A 121 -11.93 11.04 2.19
C MET A 121 -10.78 11.79 1.53
N ILE A 122 -9.93 12.42 2.35
CA ILE A 122 -8.64 12.96 1.95
C ILE A 122 -7.56 12.03 2.47
N VAL A 123 -6.62 11.65 1.60
CA VAL A 123 -5.46 10.83 1.94
C VAL A 123 -4.17 11.58 1.61
N ASP A 124 -3.43 11.96 2.63
CA ASP A 124 -2.10 12.57 2.50
C ASP A 124 -1.01 11.53 2.83
N GLY A 125 -0.51 10.87 1.81
CA GLY A 125 0.56 9.87 1.94
C GLY A 125 1.92 10.47 2.33
N THR A 126 2.11 11.79 2.19
CA THR A 126 3.34 12.48 2.59
C THR A 126 3.38 12.71 4.09
N LEU A 127 2.28 13.19 4.65
CA LEU A 127 2.14 13.47 6.07
C LEU A 127 1.63 12.27 6.87
N GLY A 128 1.06 11.23 6.20
CA GLY A 128 0.43 10.10 6.86
C GLY A 128 -0.91 10.47 7.52
N ILE A 129 -1.66 11.38 6.90
CA ILE A 129 -2.92 11.91 7.43
C ILE A 129 -4.09 11.43 6.59
N ILE A 130 -5.18 11.08 7.28
CA ILE A 130 -6.50 10.83 6.70
C ILE A 130 -7.52 11.78 7.32
N ILE A 131 -8.37 12.36 6.49
CA ILE A 131 -9.54 13.12 6.92
C ILE A 131 -10.77 12.43 6.31
N LEU A 132 -11.60 11.87 7.19
CA LEU A 132 -12.86 11.24 6.81
C LEU A 132 -13.97 12.30 6.85
N ASN A 133 -14.78 12.36 5.80
CA ASN A 133 -15.85 13.35 5.64
C ASN A 133 -15.36 14.79 5.84
N PRO A 134 -14.35 15.25 5.04
CA PRO A 134 -13.75 16.57 5.17
C PRO A 134 -14.78 17.69 4.94
N ASN A 135 -14.61 18.80 5.63
CA ASN A 135 -15.38 20.01 5.38
C ASN A 135 -14.86 20.77 4.15
N GLU A 136 -15.56 21.83 3.73
CA GLU A 136 -15.19 22.61 2.54
C GLU A 136 -13.81 23.29 2.66
N ASP A 137 -13.43 23.73 3.85
CA ASP A 137 -12.13 24.34 4.10
C ASP A 137 -11.01 23.32 3.98
N ASP A 138 -11.18 22.11 4.53
CA ASP A 138 -10.24 21.01 4.38
C ASP A 138 -10.03 20.66 2.89
N ILE A 139 -11.11 20.56 2.14
CA ILE A 139 -11.07 20.26 0.71
C ILE A 139 -10.31 21.34 -0.05
N ALA A 140 -10.60 22.62 0.21
CA ALA A 140 -9.94 23.74 -0.44
C ALA A 140 -8.43 23.77 -0.14
N ASP A 141 -8.05 23.54 1.12
CA ASP A 141 -6.65 23.49 1.55
C ASP A 141 -5.89 22.34 0.87
N TYR A 142 -6.49 21.16 0.78
CA TYR A 142 -5.84 20.01 0.16
C TYR A 142 -5.81 20.11 -1.37
N HIS A 143 -6.76 20.75 -2.01
CA HIS A 143 -6.66 21.09 -3.43
C HIS A 143 -5.46 22.00 -3.71
N ASN A 144 -5.27 23.04 -2.89
CA ASN A 144 -4.12 23.95 -3.02
C ASN A 144 -2.78 23.20 -2.81
N LYS A 145 -2.71 22.26 -1.85
CA LYS A 145 -1.53 21.40 -1.62
C LYS A 145 -1.28 20.48 -2.81
N GLN A 146 -2.32 19.87 -3.37
CA GLN A 146 -2.23 18.99 -4.52
C GLN A 146 -1.70 19.72 -5.76
N ASP A 147 -2.17 20.94 -6.00
CA ASP A 147 -1.72 21.76 -7.14
C ASP A 147 -0.25 22.16 -7.00
N LYS A 148 0.19 22.55 -5.81
CA LYS A 148 1.62 22.80 -5.51
C LYS A 148 2.47 21.56 -5.74
N TYR A 149 2.02 20.40 -5.26
CA TYR A 149 2.72 19.13 -5.45
C TYR A 149 2.84 18.78 -6.94
N ARG A 150 1.75 18.91 -7.70
CA ARG A 150 1.74 18.67 -9.16
C ARG A 150 2.68 19.64 -9.89
N GLN A 151 2.73 20.89 -9.48
CA GLN A 151 3.65 21.86 -10.05
C GLN A 151 5.11 21.45 -9.80
N GLN A 152 5.46 21.10 -8.56
CA GLN A 152 6.81 20.64 -8.22
C GLN A 152 7.20 19.39 -9.02
N GLN A 153 6.28 18.43 -9.18
CA GLN A 153 6.53 17.24 -9.99
C GLN A 153 6.78 17.56 -11.48
N ARG A 154 6.06 18.53 -12.04
CA ARG A 154 6.30 19.00 -13.41
C ARG A 154 7.66 19.67 -13.54
N GLU A 155 8.05 20.50 -12.59
CA GLU A 155 9.37 21.13 -12.57
C GLU A 155 10.50 20.08 -12.51
N LEU A 156 10.38 19.11 -11.62
CA LEU A 156 11.32 17.98 -11.54
C LEU A 156 11.38 17.17 -12.84
N PHE A 157 10.23 16.97 -13.49
CA PHE A 157 10.17 16.25 -14.76
C PHE A 157 10.91 16.99 -15.87
N THR A 158 10.85 18.31 -15.92
CA THR A 158 11.61 19.13 -16.90
C THR A 158 13.12 19.02 -16.68
N MET A 159 13.55 18.85 -15.41
CA MET A 159 14.97 18.67 -15.08
C MET A 159 15.57 17.37 -15.60
N ARG A 160 14.77 16.35 -15.94
CA ARG A 160 15.27 15.08 -16.51
C ARG A 160 16.00 15.24 -17.84
N GLN A 161 15.74 16.33 -18.55
CA GLN A 161 16.35 16.61 -19.86
C GLN A 161 17.61 17.48 -19.72
N LEU A 162 17.94 17.96 -18.53
CA LEU A 162 19.12 18.76 -18.29
C LEU A 162 20.35 17.86 -18.25
N GLU A 163 21.43 18.33 -18.85
CA GLU A 163 22.73 17.67 -18.73
C GLU A 163 23.22 17.74 -17.27
N PRO A 164 23.69 16.62 -16.71
CA PRO A 164 24.17 16.60 -15.32
C PRO A 164 25.53 17.28 -15.22
N MET A 165 25.53 18.61 -15.12
CA MET A 165 26.70 19.45 -15.06
C MET A 165 26.69 20.33 -13.81
N THR A 166 27.85 20.46 -13.15
CA THR A 166 28.01 21.37 -12.03
C THR A 166 28.06 22.82 -12.49
N ARG A 167 27.91 23.78 -11.57
CA ARG A 167 27.98 25.23 -11.88
C ARG A 167 29.34 25.67 -12.47
N ASP A 168 30.41 24.92 -12.17
CA ASP A 168 31.77 25.15 -12.71
C ASP A 168 32.04 24.37 -14.02
N GLY A 169 30.98 23.81 -14.63
CA GLY A 169 31.04 23.18 -15.95
C GLY A 169 31.57 21.74 -15.99
N LYS A 170 31.67 21.07 -14.84
CA LYS A 170 32.10 19.67 -14.79
C LYS A 170 30.90 18.73 -14.99
N PHE A 171 31.06 17.78 -15.90
CA PHE A 171 30.10 16.73 -16.16
C PHE A 171 30.11 15.70 -15.02
N ILE A 172 28.93 15.32 -14.51
CA ILE A 172 28.77 14.29 -13.48
C ILE A 172 28.02 13.10 -14.07
N THR A 173 28.58 11.91 -13.94
CA THR A 173 27.87 10.69 -14.34
C THR A 173 26.90 10.29 -13.23
N LEU A 174 25.61 10.23 -13.58
CA LEU A 174 24.56 9.77 -12.67
C LEU A 174 24.30 8.28 -12.92
N HIS A 175 24.30 7.49 -11.86
CA HIS A 175 23.93 6.08 -11.89
C HIS A 175 22.71 5.87 -11.01
N ALA A 176 21.77 5.01 -11.48
CA ALA A 176 20.63 4.59 -10.69
C ALA A 176 20.66 3.06 -10.51
N ASN A 177 20.35 2.59 -9.30
CA ASN A 177 20.10 1.18 -9.06
C ASN A 177 18.69 0.86 -9.54
N ILE A 178 18.59 -0.10 -10.44
CA ILE A 178 17.31 -0.63 -10.92
C ILE A 178 17.24 -2.08 -10.45
N GLU A 179 16.31 -2.37 -9.56
CA GLU A 179 15.92 -3.75 -9.24
C GLU A 179 14.80 -4.15 -10.20
N LEU A 180 15.05 -5.25 -10.93
CA LEU A 180 14.12 -5.84 -11.91
C LEU A 180 13.30 -6.95 -11.27
#